data_1f440a4a6b952845b8a9aff2db09ef1c
#
_entry.id   1f440a4a6b952845b8a9aff2db09ef1c
#
_cell.length_a   1.000
_cell.length_b   1.000
_cell.length_c   1.000
_cell.angle_alpha   90.00
_cell.angle_beta   90.00
_cell.angle_gamma   90.00
#
_symmetry.space_group_name_H-M   'P 1'
#
loop_
_entity.id
_entity.type
_entity.pdbx_description
1 polymer ?
#
loop_
_entity_poly.entity_id
_entity_poly.type
_entity_poly.pdbx_seq_one_letter_code
_entity_poly.pdbx_strand_id
1 'polypeptide(L)'
;MPERFMRGIEVVNGIVWGPMGLGLLFGTGLLLTVRTGGFQLRRWGYWMRHTLGAILTDQSVTAHTAREEQAISQFQSLCTALASTIGTGNLVGVSTAILSGGAGAVFWMWVMALLGMMTSYAENVLGIYYRRKDPAGGWRGGPMYYLRDGLGGKPGRVLAVLFAAFCALASFGIGNLSQLNSIAGNLNAAFGVPEAVTGAVLAAVSAVILLGGLKRVAAVAERLVPAMALLYIVGALTVVGVHITAVPAALAAILKGAFGLRAAGGGIVGYGLSRAITWGFKRGAFSNEAGLGSSVMVHAASNVKEPVQQGMWGIFEVFADTMVVCTLTALVVLTSGFVDLDTGRIAAGAAGSALVGLAFDAVFGTLGSKLIAVCILLFAYSTTLGWSCYGCKAVEYLFGAGAGAGYRVLFVALMPVGAVMRLDLAWTLSDTFNGLMMLPNLIGVIALSGMVVRITQNYLARKLHGSPAPPLLSAGETI
;
A
#
# COMPACT_ATOMS: atom_id res chain seq x y z
N MET A 1 15.66 -25.03 0.49
CA MET A 1 14.28 -25.45 0.13
C MET A 1 14.32 -26.25 -1.15
N PRO A 2 13.48 -27.28 -1.35
CA PRO A 2 13.47 -28.05 -2.58
C PRO A 2 13.17 -27.13 -3.77
N GLU A 3 13.92 -27.22 -4.85
CA GLU A 3 13.74 -26.44 -6.09
C GLU A 3 12.31 -26.53 -6.64
N ARG A 4 11.65 -27.66 -6.43
CA ARG A 4 10.24 -27.86 -6.80
C ARG A 4 9.27 -26.90 -6.11
N PHE A 5 9.54 -26.54 -4.84
CA PHE A 5 8.70 -25.59 -4.09
C PHE A 5 8.85 -24.17 -4.65
N MET A 6 10.08 -23.72 -4.89
CA MET A 6 10.34 -22.41 -5.49
C MET A 6 9.71 -22.28 -6.88
N ARG A 7 9.88 -23.30 -7.73
CA ARG A 7 9.26 -23.33 -9.05
C ARG A 7 7.73 -23.26 -8.98
N GLY A 8 7.11 -23.93 -7.99
CA GLY A 8 5.66 -23.84 -7.77
C GLY A 8 5.21 -22.42 -7.41
N ILE A 9 5.93 -21.75 -6.52
CA ILE A 9 5.65 -20.36 -6.12
C ILE A 9 5.83 -19.41 -7.31
N GLU A 10 6.88 -19.57 -8.10
CA GLU A 10 7.12 -18.74 -9.30
C GLU A 10 6.02 -18.90 -10.34
N VAL A 11 5.50 -20.11 -10.55
CA VAL A 11 4.37 -20.36 -11.45
C VAL A 11 3.12 -19.62 -10.94
N VAL A 12 2.77 -19.74 -9.65
CA VAL A 12 1.64 -19.04 -9.06
C VAL A 12 1.83 -17.53 -9.17
N ASN A 13 3.01 -17.00 -8.87
CA ASN A 13 3.36 -15.60 -9.01
C ASN A 13 3.15 -15.11 -10.46
N GLY A 14 3.62 -15.89 -11.44
CA GLY A 14 3.46 -15.60 -12.86
C GLY A 14 2.00 -15.58 -13.32
N ILE A 15 1.14 -16.43 -12.76
CA ILE A 15 -0.30 -16.43 -13.06
C ILE A 15 -0.98 -15.20 -12.46
N VAL A 16 -0.74 -14.94 -11.17
CA VAL A 16 -1.44 -13.88 -10.44
C VAL A 16 -1.03 -12.48 -10.90
N TRP A 17 0.26 -12.27 -11.16
CA TRP A 17 0.78 -11.01 -11.70
C TRP A 17 0.93 -11.02 -13.22
N GLY A 18 0.38 -12.04 -13.87
CA GLY A 18 0.27 -12.14 -15.33
C GLY A 18 -0.90 -11.30 -15.89
N PRO A 19 -1.19 -11.44 -17.19
CA PRO A 19 -2.23 -10.65 -17.85
C PRO A 19 -3.61 -10.77 -17.20
N MET A 20 -3.94 -11.90 -16.59
CA MET A 20 -5.23 -12.13 -15.91
C MET A 20 -5.34 -11.27 -14.65
N GLY A 21 -4.38 -11.32 -13.74
CA GLY A 21 -4.42 -10.54 -12.50
C GLY A 21 -4.28 -9.04 -12.75
N LEU A 22 -3.37 -8.64 -13.64
CA LEU A 22 -3.21 -7.23 -14.03
C LEU A 22 -4.45 -6.71 -14.76
N GLY A 23 -5.09 -7.53 -15.62
CA GLY A 23 -6.33 -7.19 -16.31
C GLY A 23 -7.50 -7.04 -15.34
N LEU A 24 -7.60 -7.89 -14.31
CA LEU A 24 -8.60 -7.80 -13.25
C LEU A 24 -8.41 -6.51 -12.43
N LEU A 25 -7.18 -6.19 -12.06
CA LEU A 25 -6.83 -4.98 -11.31
C LEU A 25 -7.19 -3.71 -12.10
N PHE A 26 -6.74 -3.64 -13.36
CA PHE A 26 -7.04 -2.53 -14.26
C PHE A 26 -8.55 -2.41 -14.50
N GLY A 27 -9.21 -3.51 -14.85
CA GLY A 27 -10.63 -3.58 -15.16
C GLY A 27 -11.50 -3.15 -13.97
N THR A 28 -11.13 -3.54 -12.74
CA THR A 28 -11.83 -3.12 -11.52
C THR A 28 -11.74 -1.61 -11.31
N GLY A 29 -10.55 -1.05 -11.37
CA GLY A 29 -10.35 0.39 -11.20
C GLY A 29 -11.06 1.21 -12.29
N LEU A 30 -10.99 0.75 -13.53
CA LEU A 30 -11.69 1.38 -14.66
C LEU A 30 -13.22 1.31 -14.50
N LEU A 31 -13.75 0.12 -14.16
CA LEU A 31 -15.18 -0.08 -13.91
C LEU A 31 -15.71 0.88 -12.83
N LEU A 32 -15.00 0.95 -11.71
CA LEU A 32 -15.37 1.83 -10.60
C LEU A 32 -15.26 3.30 -10.98
N THR A 33 -14.21 3.69 -11.68
CA THR A 33 -14.03 5.06 -12.18
C THR A 33 -15.21 5.46 -13.08
N VAL A 34 -15.60 4.62 -14.03
CA VAL A 34 -16.73 4.90 -14.93
C VAL A 34 -18.05 4.93 -14.17
N ARG A 35 -18.33 3.93 -13.32
CA ARG A 35 -19.60 3.81 -12.58
C ARG A 35 -19.82 4.89 -11.56
N THR A 36 -18.75 5.46 -10.98
CA THR A 36 -18.82 6.59 -10.03
C THR A 36 -18.69 7.96 -10.72
N GLY A 37 -18.65 7.99 -12.05
CA GLY A 37 -18.56 9.22 -12.84
C GLY A 37 -17.21 9.93 -12.70
N GLY A 38 -16.12 9.20 -12.47
CA GLY A 38 -14.77 9.76 -12.32
C GLY A 38 -14.62 10.59 -11.04
N PHE A 39 -15.17 10.11 -9.93
CA PHE A 39 -15.21 10.83 -8.64
C PHE A 39 -13.83 11.36 -8.24
N GLN A 40 -12.75 10.56 -8.35
CA GLN A 40 -11.39 10.95 -7.98
C GLN A 40 -10.87 12.16 -8.76
N LEU A 41 -11.31 12.34 -10.01
CA LEU A 41 -10.89 13.45 -10.86
C LEU A 41 -11.87 14.64 -10.79
N ARG A 42 -13.16 14.36 -10.99
CA ARG A 42 -14.21 15.42 -11.04
C ARG A 42 -14.46 16.08 -9.69
N ARG A 43 -14.20 15.37 -8.59
CA ARG A 43 -14.41 15.85 -7.23
C ARG A 43 -13.10 16.06 -6.47
N TRP A 44 -12.02 16.38 -7.19
CA TRP A 44 -10.68 16.61 -6.62
C TRP A 44 -10.73 17.59 -5.43
N GLY A 45 -11.23 18.80 -5.63
CA GLY A 45 -11.31 19.80 -4.55
C GLY A 45 -12.23 19.38 -3.40
N TYR A 46 -13.25 18.54 -3.69
CA TYR A 46 -14.16 18.06 -2.66
C TYR A 46 -13.47 17.07 -1.73
N TRP A 47 -12.88 16.00 -2.28
CA TRP A 47 -12.21 15.01 -1.42
C TRP A 47 -10.93 15.55 -0.78
N MET A 48 -10.16 16.42 -1.43
CA MET A 48 -9.01 17.10 -0.82
C MET A 48 -9.41 17.93 0.40
N ARG A 49 -10.54 18.64 0.33
CA ARG A 49 -11.07 19.44 1.45
C ARG A 49 -11.54 18.54 2.61
N HIS A 50 -12.17 17.39 2.30
CA HIS A 50 -12.69 16.46 3.30
C HIS A 50 -11.64 15.43 3.79
N THR A 51 -10.41 15.49 3.31
CA THR A 51 -9.27 14.70 3.78
C THR A 51 -8.18 15.62 4.32
N LEU A 52 -7.19 15.98 3.51
CA LEU A 52 -6.06 16.81 3.93
C LEU A 52 -6.53 18.14 4.55
N GLY A 53 -7.50 18.81 3.92
CA GLY A 53 -8.08 20.04 4.45
C GLY A 53 -8.76 19.84 5.81
N ALA A 54 -9.45 18.72 6.01
CA ALA A 54 -10.15 18.39 7.24
C ALA A 54 -9.21 18.16 8.44
N ILE A 55 -7.98 17.72 8.20
CA ILE A 55 -6.97 17.60 9.28
C ILE A 55 -6.73 18.94 9.98
N LEU A 56 -6.82 20.04 9.23
CA LEU A 56 -6.56 21.39 9.74
C LEU A 56 -7.82 22.11 10.22
N THR A 57 -9.00 21.73 9.73
CA THR A 57 -10.25 22.48 9.92
C THR A 57 -11.31 21.76 10.75
N ASP A 58 -11.21 20.44 10.91
CA ASP A 58 -12.19 19.61 11.61
C ASP A 58 -11.54 18.78 12.72
N GLN A 59 -11.72 19.23 13.95
CA GLN A 59 -11.16 18.53 15.12
C GLN A 59 -11.70 17.10 15.29
N SER A 60 -12.89 16.78 14.75
CA SER A 60 -13.44 15.42 14.84
C SER A 60 -12.63 14.38 14.07
N VAL A 61 -11.85 14.81 13.07
CA VAL A 61 -10.98 13.96 12.26
C VAL A 61 -9.75 13.50 13.04
N THR A 62 -9.20 14.41 13.88
CA THR A 62 -7.96 14.18 14.63
C THR A 62 -8.20 13.82 16.10
N ALA A 63 -9.37 14.15 16.67
CA ALA A 63 -9.68 13.87 18.06
C ALA A 63 -9.62 12.36 18.36
N HIS A 64 -8.88 12.03 19.40
CA HIS A 64 -8.79 10.64 19.88
C HIS A 64 -10.14 10.21 20.46
N THR A 65 -10.55 9.00 20.13
CA THR A 65 -11.76 8.39 20.71
C THR A 65 -11.55 8.11 22.20
N ALA A 66 -12.64 8.12 22.96
CA ALA A 66 -12.61 7.80 24.38
C ALA A 66 -11.94 6.42 24.62
N ARG A 67 -11.31 6.25 25.79
CA ARG A 67 -10.56 5.03 26.11
C ARG A 67 -11.43 3.78 26.08
N GLU A 68 -12.71 3.93 26.38
CA GLU A 68 -13.74 2.89 26.41
C GLU A 68 -14.22 2.53 24.99
N GLU A 69 -14.21 3.48 24.05
CA GLU A 69 -14.53 3.22 22.65
C GLU A 69 -13.34 2.52 21.99
N GLN A 70 -13.57 1.33 21.43
CA GLN A 70 -12.52 0.57 20.74
C GLN A 70 -12.34 1.00 19.27
N ALA A 71 -12.74 2.20 18.91
CA ALA A 71 -12.50 2.83 17.62
C ALA A 71 -11.20 3.68 17.65
N ILE A 72 -10.69 4.02 16.49
CA ILE A 72 -9.59 4.97 16.29
C ILE A 72 -10.09 6.20 15.51
N SER A 73 -9.40 7.34 15.61
CA SER A 73 -9.77 8.53 14.83
C SER A 73 -9.57 8.29 13.33
N GLN A 74 -10.22 9.12 12.49
CA GLN A 74 -10.01 9.04 11.05
C GLN A 74 -8.54 9.27 10.67
N PHE A 75 -7.88 10.23 11.33
CA PHE A 75 -6.47 10.51 11.12
C PHE A 75 -5.56 9.36 11.57
N GLN A 76 -5.84 8.75 12.72
CA GLN A 76 -5.13 7.55 13.17
C GLN A 76 -5.31 6.38 12.21
N SER A 77 -6.52 6.21 11.66
CA SER A 77 -6.82 5.20 10.65
C SER A 77 -6.01 5.43 9.37
N LEU A 78 -6.00 6.67 8.85
CA LEU A 78 -5.17 7.05 7.71
C LEU A 78 -3.68 6.80 7.98
N CYS A 79 -3.15 7.30 9.11
CA CYS A 79 -1.74 7.11 9.42
C CYS A 79 -1.36 5.64 9.56
N THR A 80 -2.26 4.80 10.11
CA THR A 80 -1.99 3.36 10.20
C THR A 80 -2.03 2.69 8.82
N ALA A 81 -2.94 3.10 7.94
CA ALA A 81 -2.98 2.64 6.56
C ALA A 81 -1.73 3.10 5.77
N LEU A 82 -1.38 4.39 5.84
CA LEU A 82 -0.15 4.92 5.23
C LEU A 82 1.12 4.30 5.83
N ALA A 83 1.12 3.93 7.11
CA ALA A 83 2.22 3.18 7.71
C ALA A 83 2.44 1.84 7.00
N SER A 84 1.37 1.19 6.56
CA SER A 84 1.44 -0.10 5.86
C SER A 84 1.85 0.07 4.40
N THR A 85 1.37 1.10 3.72
CA THR A 85 1.58 1.33 2.28
C THR A 85 2.92 2.03 2.01
N ILE A 86 3.28 3.08 2.77
CA ILE A 86 4.57 3.77 2.63
C ILE A 86 5.68 2.93 3.27
N GLY A 87 6.27 2.06 2.47
CA GLY A 87 7.27 1.08 2.89
C GLY A 87 8.44 0.95 1.92
N THR A 88 9.01 -0.24 1.86
CA THR A 88 10.06 -0.56 0.87
C THR A 88 9.57 -0.44 -0.57
N GLY A 89 8.26 -0.53 -0.81
CA GLY A 89 7.65 -0.35 -2.13
C GLY A 89 7.98 0.99 -2.76
N ASN A 90 7.96 2.06 -1.98
CA ASN A 90 8.19 3.44 -2.46
C ASN A 90 9.64 3.72 -2.84
N LEU A 91 10.60 3.02 -2.28
CA LEU A 91 12.04 3.20 -2.53
C LEU A 91 12.59 2.06 -3.40
N VAL A 92 12.60 0.86 -2.86
CA VAL A 92 13.12 -0.35 -3.53
C VAL A 92 12.21 -0.76 -4.69
N GLY A 93 10.88 -0.69 -4.50
CA GLY A 93 9.91 -1.06 -5.52
C GLY A 93 9.96 -0.17 -6.74
N VAL A 94 10.02 1.16 -6.56
CA VAL A 94 10.14 2.14 -7.66
C VAL A 94 11.46 1.95 -8.43
N SER A 95 12.58 1.80 -7.70
CA SER A 95 13.87 1.51 -8.34
C SER A 95 13.82 0.21 -9.14
N THR A 96 13.21 -0.84 -8.58
CA THR A 96 13.02 -2.12 -9.29
C THR A 96 12.13 -1.98 -10.52
N ALA A 97 11.07 -1.13 -10.45
CA ALA A 97 10.21 -0.86 -11.61
C ALA A 97 11.01 -0.21 -12.75
N ILE A 98 11.84 0.79 -12.43
CA ILE A 98 12.70 1.47 -13.40
C ILE A 98 13.74 0.50 -13.97
N LEU A 99 14.40 -0.30 -13.12
CA LEU A 99 15.40 -1.28 -13.53
C LEU A 99 14.84 -2.35 -14.47
N SER A 100 13.63 -2.85 -14.16
CA SER A 100 13.05 -3.99 -14.87
C SER A 100 12.12 -3.60 -16.00
N GLY A 101 11.42 -2.47 -15.88
CA GLY A 101 10.44 -1.98 -16.85
C GLY A 101 10.85 -0.72 -17.60
N GLY A 102 12.04 -0.16 -17.30
CA GLY A 102 12.49 1.12 -17.84
C GLY A 102 11.76 2.31 -17.19
N ALA A 103 12.14 3.54 -17.58
CA ALA A 103 11.52 4.77 -17.10
C ALA A 103 9.98 4.79 -17.34
N GLY A 104 9.51 4.16 -18.42
CA GLY A 104 8.09 4.05 -18.75
C GLY A 104 7.24 3.32 -17.71
N ALA A 105 7.83 2.48 -16.85
CA ALA A 105 7.11 1.84 -15.76
C ALA A 105 6.50 2.85 -14.78
N VAL A 106 7.13 4.01 -14.59
CA VAL A 106 6.62 5.09 -13.73
C VAL A 106 5.28 5.63 -14.24
N PHE A 107 5.13 5.82 -15.55
CA PHE A 107 3.85 6.21 -16.14
C PHE A 107 2.74 5.19 -15.83
N TRP A 108 3.05 3.91 -15.96
CA TRP A 108 2.08 2.86 -15.66
C TRP A 108 1.79 2.70 -14.18
N MET A 109 2.73 3.08 -13.30
CA MET A 109 2.44 3.25 -11.86
C MET A 109 1.42 4.38 -11.64
N TRP A 110 1.53 5.52 -12.34
CA TRP A 110 0.55 6.61 -12.26
C TRP A 110 -0.83 6.18 -12.76
N VAL A 111 -0.91 5.47 -13.89
CA VAL A 111 -2.18 4.92 -14.40
C VAL A 111 -2.80 3.96 -13.39
N MET A 112 -1.98 3.06 -12.82
CA MET A 112 -2.42 2.16 -11.77
C MET A 112 -2.94 2.92 -10.55
N ALA A 113 -2.26 3.96 -10.10
CA ALA A 113 -2.68 4.77 -8.95
C ALA A 113 -3.99 5.52 -9.23
N LEU A 114 -4.15 6.14 -10.39
CA LEU A 114 -5.38 6.84 -10.78
C LEU A 114 -6.60 5.90 -10.75
N LEU A 115 -6.46 4.69 -11.25
CA LEU A 115 -7.52 3.68 -11.20
C LEU A 115 -7.65 3.08 -9.80
N GLY A 116 -6.53 2.85 -9.13
CA GLY A 116 -6.43 2.32 -7.78
C GLY A 116 -7.10 3.21 -6.73
N MET A 117 -7.08 4.54 -6.92
CA MET A 117 -7.83 5.47 -6.07
C MET A 117 -9.31 5.08 -5.96
N MET A 118 -9.95 4.69 -7.07
CA MET A 118 -11.35 4.27 -7.01
C MET A 118 -11.53 2.85 -6.49
N THR A 119 -10.53 1.99 -6.66
CA THR A 119 -10.55 0.66 -6.06
C THR A 119 -10.46 0.77 -4.53
N SER A 120 -9.48 1.50 -4.00
CA SER A 120 -9.34 1.76 -2.56
C SER A 120 -10.54 2.51 -1.98
N TYR A 121 -11.10 3.48 -2.73
CA TYR A 121 -12.36 4.13 -2.37
C TYR A 121 -13.48 3.12 -2.17
N ALA A 122 -13.70 2.24 -3.14
CA ALA A 122 -14.76 1.25 -3.10
C ALA A 122 -14.56 0.23 -1.97
N GLU A 123 -13.33 -0.23 -1.77
CA GLU A 123 -12.93 -1.11 -0.68
C GLU A 123 -13.29 -0.50 0.67
N ASN A 124 -12.94 0.76 0.90
CA ASN A 124 -13.20 1.45 2.17
C ASN A 124 -14.70 1.76 2.36
N VAL A 125 -15.42 2.14 1.28
CA VAL A 125 -16.88 2.31 1.34
C VAL A 125 -17.56 1.00 1.74
N LEU A 126 -17.19 -0.12 1.13
CA LEU A 126 -17.73 -1.43 1.48
C LEU A 126 -17.29 -1.86 2.89
N GLY A 127 -16.04 -1.60 3.25
CA GLY A 127 -15.47 -1.93 4.55
C GLY A 127 -16.21 -1.27 5.71
N ILE A 128 -16.54 0.02 5.56
CA ILE A 128 -17.36 0.74 6.56
C ILE A 128 -18.81 0.27 6.53
N TYR A 129 -19.41 0.10 5.35
CA TYR A 129 -20.81 -0.27 5.26
C TYR A 129 -21.11 -1.67 5.84
N TYR A 130 -20.22 -2.64 5.62
CA TYR A 130 -20.37 -4.03 6.09
C TYR A 130 -19.65 -4.35 7.40
N ARG A 131 -19.04 -3.36 8.07
CA ARG A 131 -18.44 -3.60 9.40
C ARG A 131 -19.50 -3.93 10.44
N ARG A 132 -19.08 -4.61 11.51
CA ARG A 132 -19.94 -5.04 12.61
C ARG A 132 -19.32 -4.67 13.94
N LYS A 133 -20.15 -4.35 14.94
CA LYS A 133 -19.68 -4.22 16.33
C LYS A 133 -19.41 -5.59 16.92
N ASP A 134 -18.31 -5.71 17.64
CA ASP A 134 -18.06 -6.88 18.45
C ASP A 134 -18.71 -6.73 19.84
N PRO A 135 -18.80 -7.82 20.64
CA PRO A 135 -19.38 -7.78 21.99
C PRO A 135 -18.67 -6.79 22.94
N ALA A 136 -17.40 -6.45 22.67
CA ALA A 136 -16.61 -5.49 23.44
C ALA A 136 -16.76 -4.03 22.93
N GLY A 137 -17.65 -3.77 21.95
CA GLY A 137 -17.90 -2.45 21.39
C GLY A 137 -16.92 -2.03 20.27
N GLY A 138 -15.96 -2.88 19.93
CA GLY A 138 -15.00 -2.62 18.83
C GLY A 138 -15.61 -2.86 17.46
N TRP A 139 -14.99 -2.23 16.43
CA TRP A 139 -15.37 -2.48 15.05
C TRP A 139 -14.59 -3.65 14.45
N ARG A 140 -15.31 -4.56 13.83
CA ARG A 140 -14.79 -5.65 13.01
C ARG A 140 -15.17 -5.41 11.57
N GLY A 141 -14.19 -5.19 10.72
CA GLY A 141 -14.37 -4.95 9.30
C GLY A 141 -13.20 -5.46 8.49
N GLY A 142 -13.32 -5.33 7.19
CA GLY A 142 -12.35 -5.80 6.21
C GLY A 142 -13.04 -6.56 5.07
N PRO A 143 -12.30 -6.95 4.03
CA PRO A 143 -12.86 -7.65 2.88
C PRO A 143 -13.64 -8.91 3.22
N MET A 144 -13.20 -9.68 4.21
CA MET A 144 -13.89 -10.90 4.64
C MET A 144 -15.34 -10.64 5.06
N TYR A 145 -15.66 -9.43 5.56
CA TYR A 145 -17.03 -9.09 5.97
C TYR A 145 -17.91 -8.74 4.78
N TYR A 146 -17.46 -7.86 3.86
CA TYR A 146 -18.28 -7.55 2.68
C TYR A 146 -18.33 -8.71 1.67
N LEU A 147 -17.32 -9.58 1.63
CA LEU A 147 -17.39 -10.81 0.85
C LEU A 147 -18.46 -11.74 1.40
N ARG A 148 -18.46 -12.00 2.73
CA ARG A 148 -19.42 -12.88 3.38
C ARG A 148 -20.83 -12.33 3.35
N ASP A 149 -21.00 -11.06 3.72
CA ASP A 149 -22.31 -10.46 4.00
C ASP A 149 -22.90 -9.75 2.78
N GLY A 150 -22.05 -9.19 1.91
CA GLY A 150 -22.47 -8.52 0.69
C GLY A 150 -22.79 -9.47 -0.45
N LEU A 151 -21.94 -10.47 -0.68
CA LEU A 151 -22.22 -11.50 -1.69
C LEU A 151 -23.20 -12.56 -1.19
N GLY A 152 -23.14 -12.88 0.11
CA GLY A 152 -23.98 -13.90 0.72
C GLY A 152 -23.68 -15.32 0.25
N GLY A 153 -24.46 -16.29 0.77
CA GLY A 153 -24.42 -17.69 0.35
C GLY A 153 -23.07 -18.41 0.57
N LYS A 154 -22.91 -19.54 -0.11
CA LYS A 154 -21.65 -20.34 -0.06
C LYS A 154 -20.48 -19.60 -0.76
N PRO A 155 -20.64 -19.00 -1.95
CA PRO A 155 -19.52 -18.32 -2.64
C PRO A 155 -18.91 -17.19 -1.81
N GLY A 156 -19.76 -16.35 -1.18
CA GLY A 156 -19.29 -15.26 -0.33
C GLY A 156 -18.48 -15.74 0.86
N ARG A 157 -18.91 -16.83 1.51
CA ARG A 157 -18.16 -17.44 2.64
C ARG A 157 -16.81 -18.00 2.18
N VAL A 158 -16.76 -18.70 1.05
CA VAL A 158 -15.52 -19.27 0.52
C VAL A 158 -14.53 -18.15 0.19
N LEU A 159 -14.95 -17.12 -0.53
CA LEU A 159 -14.08 -15.98 -0.86
C LEU A 159 -13.59 -15.26 0.39
N ALA A 160 -14.44 -15.10 1.41
CA ALA A 160 -14.05 -14.47 2.67
C ALA A 160 -12.97 -15.25 3.42
N VAL A 161 -13.11 -16.59 3.48
CA VAL A 161 -12.11 -17.48 4.11
C VAL A 161 -10.80 -17.48 3.32
N LEU A 162 -10.87 -17.57 1.98
CA LEU A 162 -9.67 -17.50 1.11
C LEU A 162 -8.95 -16.16 1.28
N PHE A 163 -9.68 -15.05 1.25
CA PHE A 163 -9.09 -13.74 1.50
C PHE A 163 -8.37 -13.68 2.85
N ALA A 164 -9.05 -14.09 3.92
CA ALA A 164 -8.47 -14.05 5.26
C ALA A 164 -7.24 -14.95 5.40
N ALA A 165 -7.25 -16.14 4.80
CA ALA A 165 -6.11 -17.06 4.80
C ALA A 165 -4.91 -16.47 4.05
N PHE A 166 -5.14 -15.95 2.84
CA PHE A 166 -4.08 -15.32 2.05
C PHE A 166 -3.57 -14.04 2.70
N CYS A 167 -4.42 -13.24 3.31
CA CYS A 167 -4.01 -12.04 4.06
C CYS A 167 -3.14 -12.40 5.27
N ALA A 168 -3.49 -13.42 6.03
CA ALA A 168 -2.67 -13.90 7.14
C ALA A 168 -1.28 -14.35 6.66
N LEU A 169 -1.19 -15.07 5.53
CA LEU A 169 0.09 -15.47 4.93
C LEU A 169 0.86 -14.28 4.36
N ALA A 170 0.17 -13.38 3.64
CA ALA A 170 0.77 -12.16 3.08
C ALA A 170 1.39 -11.29 4.17
N SER A 171 0.75 -11.20 5.34
CA SER A 171 1.27 -10.40 6.46
C SER A 171 2.65 -10.85 6.94
N PHE A 172 2.95 -12.15 6.90
CA PHE A 172 4.29 -12.67 7.19
C PHE A 172 5.28 -12.36 6.06
N GLY A 173 4.85 -12.37 4.80
CA GLY A 173 5.67 -12.04 3.64
C GLY A 173 6.00 -10.56 3.54
N ILE A 174 5.03 -9.78 3.03
CA ILE A 174 5.18 -8.34 2.75
C ILE A 174 5.29 -7.51 4.04
N GLY A 175 4.54 -7.88 5.08
CA GLY A 175 4.48 -7.12 6.32
C GLY A 175 5.63 -7.40 7.30
N ASN A 176 6.33 -8.52 7.14
CA ASN A 176 7.39 -8.93 8.08
C ASN A 176 8.70 -9.23 7.36
N LEU A 177 8.80 -10.39 6.71
CA LEU A 177 10.07 -10.94 6.21
C LEU A 177 10.78 -10.00 5.24
N SER A 178 10.08 -9.45 4.25
CA SER A 178 10.68 -8.55 3.25
C SER A 178 11.07 -7.19 3.85
N GLN A 179 10.29 -6.67 4.80
CA GLN A 179 10.58 -5.40 5.45
C GLN A 179 11.82 -5.53 6.34
N LEU A 180 11.85 -6.54 7.21
CA LEU A 180 12.98 -6.79 8.12
C LEU A 180 14.28 -7.05 7.35
N ASN A 181 14.19 -7.81 6.27
CA ASN A 181 15.33 -8.06 5.38
C ASN A 181 15.88 -6.77 4.79
N SER A 182 14.99 -5.91 4.26
CA SER A 182 15.38 -4.64 3.68
C SER A 182 15.97 -3.68 4.72
N ILE A 183 15.41 -3.61 5.92
CA ILE A 183 15.97 -2.80 7.01
C ILE A 183 17.37 -3.30 7.37
N ALA A 184 17.49 -4.62 7.65
CA ALA A 184 18.73 -5.21 8.13
C ALA A 184 19.87 -5.04 7.11
N GLY A 185 19.61 -5.31 5.83
CA GLY A 185 20.59 -5.13 4.76
C GLY A 185 21.04 -3.68 4.58
N ASN A 186 20.11 -2.71 4.63
CA ASN A 186 20.46 -1.30 4.49
C ASN A 186 21.21 -0.74 5.72
N LEU A 187 20.83 -1.14 6.94
CA LEU A 187 21.57 -0.76 8.15
C LEU A 187 22.96 -1.39 8.21
N ASN A 188 23.09 -2.63 7.74
CA ASN A 188 24.38 -3.29 7.63
C ASN A 188 25.29 -2.54 6.63
N ALA A 189 24.78 -2.22 5.43
CA ALA A 189 25.53 -1.51 4.41
C ALA A 189 25.92 -0.09 4.83
N ALA A 190 25.05 0.65 5.51
CA ALA A 190 25.27 2.07 5.84
C ALA A 190 26.02 2.28 7.16
N PHE A 191 25.84 1.39 8.14
CA PHE A 191 26.36 1.57 9.51
C PHE A 191 27.14 0.36 10.05
N GLY A 192 27.24 -0.74 9.28
CA GLY A 192 27.92 -1.95 9.73
C GLY A 192 27.18 -2.72 10.83
N VAL A 193 25.89 -2.46 11.06
CA VAL A 193 25.10 -3.14 12.10
C VAL A 193 24.79 -4.57 11.63
N PRO A 194 25.15 -5.60 12.42
CA PRO A 194 24.84 -6.99 12.05
C PRO A 194 23.33 -7.21 11.88
N GLU A 195 22.92 -7.91 10.81
CA GLU A 195 21.50 -8.14 10.46
C GLU A 195 20.71 -8.83 11.59
N ALA A 196 21.35 -9.82 12.26
CA ALA A 196 20.74 -10.51 13.39
C ALA A 196 20.46 -9.56 14.58
N VAL A 197 21.36 -8.59 14.86
CA VAL A 197 21.19 -7.59 15.91
C VAL A 197 20.00 -6.68 15.55
N THR A 198 19.94 -6.21 14.31
CA THR A 198 18.79 -5.43 13.81
C THR A 198 17.49 -6.19 14.00
N GLY A 199 17.42 -7.46 13.58
CA GLY A 199 16.24 -8.30 13.74
C GLY A 199 15.81 -8.48 15.20
N ALA A 200 16.76 -8.74 16.10
CA ALA A 200 16.48 -8.93 17.53
C ALA A 200 15.98 -7.64 18.21
N VAL A 201 16.61 -6.50 17.93
CA VAL A 201 16.21 -5.19 18.48
C VAL A 201 14.82 -4.80 18.00
N LEU A 202 14.55 -4.92 16.70
CA LEU A 202 13.24 -4.59 16.14
C LEU A 202 12.15 -5.53 16.63
N ALA A 203 12.44 -6.82 16.83
CA ALA A 203 11.51 -7.77 17.45
C ALA A 203 11.16 -7.36 18.88
N ALA A 204 12.14 -6.98 19.69
CA ALA A 204 11.92 -6.53 21.08
C ALA A 204 11.05 -5.26 21.14
N VAL A 205 11.38 -4.25 20.32
CA VAL A 205 10.59 -3.02 20.23
C VAL A 205 9.17 -3.29 19.75
N SER A 206 9.02 -4.14 18.72
CA SER A 206 7.72 -4.53 18.17
C SER A 206 6.87 -5.30 19.18
N ALA A 207 7.47 -6.17 20.00
CA ALA A 207 6.76 -6.87 21.05
C ALA A 207 6.03 -5.88 21.99
N VAL A 208 6.72 -4.82 22.41
CA VAL A 208 6.13 -3.79 23.28
C VAL A 208 4.98 -3.08 22.61
N ILE A 209 5.09 -2.76 21.32
CA ILE A 209 4.06 -2.03 20.57
C ILE A 209 2.87 -2.94 20.25
N LEU A 210 3.12 -4.12 19.68
CA LEU A 210 2.08 -5.01 19.15
C LEU A 210 1.23 -5.66 20.23
N LEU A 211 1.81 -5.94 21.41
CA LEU A 211 1.05 -6.44 22.55
C LEU A 211 0.00 -5.43 23.05
N GLY A 212 0.17 -4.14 22.77
CA GLY A 212 -0.82 -3.09 23.04
C GLY A 212 -1.97 -3.03 22.05
N GLY A 213 -1.97 -3.85 20.99
CA GLY A 213 -3.02 -3.94 19.99
C GLY A 213 -3.14 -2.72 19.07
N LEU A 214 -4.26 -2.66 18.31
CA LEU A 214 -4.47 -1.67 17.25
C LEU A 214 -4.33 -0.22 17.74
N LYS A 215 -4.86 0.14 18.90
CA LYS A 215 -4.78 1.52 19.43
C LYS A 215 -3.33 1.97 19.67
N ARG A 216 -2.47 1.08 20.17
CA ARG A 216 -1.05 1.42 20.38
C ARG A 216 -0.31 1.54 19.05
N VAL A 217 -0.58 0.65 18.10
CA VAL A 217 -0.02 0.75 16.75
C VAL A 217 -0.47 2.07 16.09
N ALA A 218 -1.75 2.41 16.17
CA ALA A 218 -2.30 3.65 15.61
C ALA A 218 -1.68 4.91 16.25
N ALA A 219 -1.46 4.91 17.56
CA ALA A 219 -0.79 6.02 18.27
C ALA A 219 0.70 6.18 17.89
N VAL A 220 1.37 5.08 17.56
CA VAL A 220 2.75 5.13 17.02
C VAL A 220 2.73 5.61 15.57
N ALA A 221 1.85 5.08 14.73
CA ALA A 221 1.74 5.43 13.32
C ALA A 221 1.38 6.90 13.12
N GLU A 222 0.48 7.46 13.93
CA GLU A 222 0.06 8.87 13.91
C GLU A 222 1.24 9.86 14.03
N ARG A 223 2.29 9.48 14.75
CA ARG A 223 3.49 10.31 14.92
C ARG A 223 4.58 9.96 13.93
N LEU A 224 4.75 8.67 13.66
CA LEU A 224 5.83 8.15 12.83
C LEU A 224 5.63 8.52 11.36
N VAL A 225 4.40 8.35 10.84
CA VAL A 225 4.12 8.53 9.40
C VAL A 225 4.33 9.96 8.92
N PRO A 226 3.79 11.01 9.57
CA PRO A 226 4.07 12.37 9.12
C PRO A 226 5.57 12.72 9.21
N ALA A 227 6.25 12.29 10.27
CA ALA A 227 7.67 12.57 10.47
C ALA A 227 8.55 11.89 9.40
N MET A 228 8.31 10.59 9.12
CA MET A 228 9.08 9.85 8.12
C MET A 228 8.80 10.36 6.70
N ALA A 229 7.53 10.69 6.39
CA ALA A 229 7.16 11.23 5.09
C ALA A 229 7.82 12.60 4.86
N LEU A 230 7.78 13.49 5.86
CA LEU A 230 8.40 14.80 5.78
C LEU A 230 9.93 14.69 5.58
N LEU A 231 10.59 13.83 6.36
CA LEU A 231 12.04 13.59 6.24
C LEU A 231 12.41 13.18 4.81
N TYR A 232 11.68 12.20 4.25
CA TYR A 232 11.95 11.72 2.91
C TYR A 232 11.61 12.74 1.83
N ILE A 233 10.45 13.40 1.91
CA ILE A 233 10.00 14.38 0.92
C ILE A 233 10.98 15.56 0.86
N VAL A 234 11.42 16.08 2.00
CA VAL A 234 12.41 17.17 2.04
C VAL A 234 13.73 16.73 1.42
N GLY A 235 14.25 15.56 1.78
CA GLY A 235 15.47 15.02 1.19
C GLY A 235 15.35 14.81 -0.33
N ALA A 236 14.25 14.19 -0.77
CA ALA A 236 14.00 13.95 -2.19
C ALA A 236 13.84 15.24 -3.00
N LEU A 237 13.10 16.23 -2.48
CA LEU A 237 12.95 17.54 -3.10
C LEU A 237 14.30 18.29 -3.20
N THR A 238 15.19 18.13 -2.22
CA THR A 238 16.54 18.69 -2.27
C THR A 238 17.34 18.06 -3.41
N VAL A 239 17.32 16.72 -3.53
CA VAL A 239 18.02 16.02 -4.64
C VAL A 239 17.47 16.45 -6.01
N VAL A 240 16.15 16.45 -6.17
CA VAL A 240 15.50 16.89 -7.42
C VAL A 240 15.77 18.37 -7.70
N GLY A 241 15.78 19.22 -6.67
CA GLY A 241 16.07 20.64 -6.78
C GLY A 241 17.48 20.93 -7.28
N VAL A 242 18.48 20.20 -6.78
CA VAL A 242 19.86 20.28 -7.27
C VAL A 242 19.96 19.86 -8.75
N HIS A 243 19.17 18.87 -9.16
CA HIS A 243 19.14 18.36 -10.54
C HIS A 243 17.94 18.86 -11.34
N ILE A 244 17.39 20.04 -11.02
CA ILE A 244 16.14 20.55 -11.60
C ILE A 244 16.17 20.63 -13.13
N THR A 245 17.33 20.90 -13.72
CA THR A 245 17.53 20.96 -15.17
C THR A 245 17.37 19.60 -15.87
N ALA A 246 17.54 18.48 -15.14
CA ALA A 246 17.35 17.13 -15.66
C ALA A 246 15.88 16.65 -15.59
N VAL A 247 15.02 17.35 -14.85
CA VAL A 247 13.61 16.96 -14.67
C VAL A 247 12.83 16.88 -15.99
N PRO A 248 12.94 17.85 -16.93
CA PRO A 248 12.24 17.74 -18.22
C PRO A 248 12.66 16.51 -19.03
N ALA A 249 13.96 16.18 -19.01
CA ALA A 249 14.48 14.98 -19.70
C ALA A 249 13.98 13.69 -19.06
N ALA A 250 13.95 13.64 -17.72
CA ALA A 250 13.37 12.51 -16.96
C ALA A 250 11.88 12.29 -17.27
N LEU A 251 11.08 13.36 -17.27
CA LEU A 251 9.66 13.28 -17.64
C LEU A 251 9.47 12.84 -19.10
N ALA A 252 10.28 13.37 -20.02
CA ALA A 252 10.26 12.93 -21.41
C ALA A 252 10.62 11.44 -21.55
N ALA A 253 11.61 10.95 -20.77
CA ALA A 253 11.97 9.54 -20.73
C ALA A 253 10.84 8.64 -20.21
N ILE A 254 10.12 9.09 -19.18
CA ILE A 254 8.94 8.39 -18.64
C ILE A 254 7.87 8.25 -19.74
N LEU A 255 7.51 9.36 -20.41
CA LEU A 255 6.48 9.34 -21.45
C LEU A 255 6.90 8.53 -22.69
N LYS A 256 8.13 8.73 -23.19
CA LYS A 256 8.67 7.97 -24.33
C LYS A 256 8.76 6.48 -24.03
N GLY A 257 9.22 6.12 -22.83
CA GLY A 257 9.32 4.72 -22.39
C GLY A 257 7.97 4.06 -22.17
N ALA A 258 6.94 4.82 -21.76
CA ALA A 258 5.61 4.30 -21.51
C ALA A 258 4.90 3.76 -22.77
N PHE A 259 5.19 4.33 -23.95
CA PHE A 259 4.54 3.98 -25.21
C PHE A 259 5.47 3.28 -26.22
N GLY A 260 6.65 2.86 -25.77
CA GLY A 260 7.59 2.13 -26.62
C GLY A 260 8.16 2.93 -27.81
N LEU A 261 8.10 4.26 -27.75
CA LEU A 261 8.49 5.18 -28.86
C LEU A 261 9.99 5.11 -29.25
N ARG A 262 10.79 4.28 -28.54
CA ARG A 262 12.24 4.13 -28.79
C ARG A 262 12.61 2.97 -29.70
N ALA A 263 11.68 2.05 -29.99
CA ALA A 263 12.00 0.87 -30.76
C ALA A 263 11.35 0.93 -32.14
N ALA A 264 12.03 1.51 -33.11
CA ALA A 264 11.63 1.56 -34.51
C ALA A 264 11.74 0.21 -35.26
N GLY A 265 11.77 -0.92 -34.55
CA GLY A 265 11.99 -2.23 -35.14
C GLY A 265 11.14 -3.35 -34.53
N GLY A 266 9.90 -3.52 -34.98
CA GLY A 266 9.14 -4.76 -34.85
C GLY A 266 8.95 -5.34 -33.44
N GLY A 267 9.22 -6.61 -33.21
CA GLY A 267 8.91 -7.37 -31.99
C GLY A 267 9.55 -6.85 -30.68
N ILE A 268 10.60 -6.05 -30.72
CA ILE A 268 11.28 -5.49 -29.53
C ILE A 268 10.41 -4.39 -28.85
N VAL A 269 9.59 -3.67 -29.63
CA VAL A 269 8.67 -2.63 -29.11
C VAL A 269 7.62 -3.24 -28.19
N GLY A 270 6.98 -4.32 -28.64
CA GLY A 270 5.91 -5.00 -27.87
C GLY A 270 6.45 -5.56 -26.55
N TYR A 271 7.65 -6.11 -26.53
CA TYR A 271 8.26 -6.64 -25.32
C TYR A 271 8.60 -5.54 -24.30
N GLY A 272 9.18 -4.43 -24.73
CA GLY A 272 9.49 -3.30 -23.86
C GLY A 272 8.26 -2.66 -23.25
N LEU A 273 7.21 -2.43 -24.05
CA LEU A 273 5.91 -1.94 -23.58
C LEU A 273 5.27 -2.89 -22.57
N SER A 274 5.24 -4.19 -22.87
CA SER A 274 4.69 -5.21 -21.96
C SER A 274 5.42 -5.21 -20.61
N ARG A 275 6.74 -5.07 -20.60
CA ARG A 275 7.53 -4.96 -19.37
C ARG A 275 7.21 -3.69 -18.58
N ALA A 276 7.14 -2.54 -19.24
CA ALA A 276 6.80 -1.28 -18.58
C ALA A 276 5.42 -1.35 -17.91
N ILE A 277 4.42 -1.88 -18.60
CA ILE A 277 3.06 -2.10 -18.06
C ILE A 277 3.12 -3.06 -16.86
N THR A 278 3.70 -4.23 -17.04
CA THR A 278 3.73 -5.27 -16.00
C THR A 278 4.42 -4.79 -14.73
N TRP A 279 5.62 -4.21 -14.85
CA TRP A 279 6.37 -3.73 -13.70
C TRP A 279 5.76 -2.48 -13.07
N GLY A 280 5.20 -1.58 -13.88
CA GLY A 280 4.48 -0.40 -13.38
C GLY A 280 3.25 -0.78 -12.56
N PHE A 281 2.40 -1.65 -13.08
CA PHE A 281 1.21 -2.14 -12.36
C PHE A 281 1.57 -2.95 -11.12
N LYS A 282 2.49 -3.92 -11.27
CA LYS A 282 2.91 -4.79 -10.16
C LYS A 282 3.49 -3.98 -9.00
N ARG A 283 4.43 -3.07 -9.28
CA ARG A 283 5.08 -2.27 -8.24
C ARG A 283 4.20 -1.12 -7.74
N GLY A 284 3.33 -0.56 -8.58
CA GLY A 284 2.30 0.38 -8.15
C GLY A 284 1.33 -0.26 -7.15
N ALA A 285 0.74 -1.40 -7.50
CA ALA A 285 -0.18 -2.13 -6.61
C ALA A 285 0.51 -2.63 -5.33
N PHE A 286 1.77 -3.03 -5.42
CA PHE A 286 2.56 -3.43 -4.25
C PHE A 286 2.79 -2.25 -3.28
N SER A 287 2.99 -1.03 -3.81
CA SER A 287 3.23 0.17 -3.01
C SER A 287 1.95 0.67 -2.35
N ASN A 288 0.91 0.96 -3.14
CA ASN A 288 -0.31 1.61 -2.65
C ASN A 288 -1.41 0.65 -2.17
N GLU A 289 -1.21 -0.65 -2.29
CA GLU A 289 -2.11 -1.72 -1.86
C GLU A 289 -3.55 -1.67 -2.43
N ALA A 290 -3.86 -0.77 -3.37
CA ALA A 290 -5.18 -0.68 -3.99
C ALA A 290 -5.53 -1.97 -4.76
N GLY A 291 -6.65 -2.57 -4.43
CA GLY A 291 -7.08 -3.87 -4.96
C GLY A 291 -6.65 -5.06 -4.10
N LEU A 292 -5.78 -4.86 -3.12
CA LEU A 292 -5.42 -5.91 -2.16
C LEU A 292 -6.46 -6.05 -1.02
N GLY A 293 -7.20 -4.96 -0.70
CA GLY A 293 -8.17 -4.94 0.38
C GLY A 293 -7.56 -4.92 1.79
N SER A 294 -6.25 -4.76 1.91
CA SER A 294 -5.51 -4.83 3.18
C SER A 294 -5.85 -3.67 4.10
N SER A 295 -5.74 -2.43 3.62
CA SER A 295 -5.94 -1.21 4.42
C SER A 295 -7.36 -1.06 4.99
N VAL A 296 -8.33 -1.67 4.35
CA VAL A 296 -9.75 -1.70 4.81
C VAL A 296 -9.89 -2.15 6.26
N MET A 297 -9.06 -3.08 6.72
CA MET A 297 -9.15 -3.62 8.08
C MET A 297 -8.86 -2.57 9.15
N VAL A 298 -8.03 -1.59 8.84
CA VAL A 298 -7.75 -0.46 9.72
C VAL A 298 -8.76 0.67 9.49
N HIS A 299 -9.07 0.97 8.24
CA HIS A 299 -10.10 1.96 7.90
C HIS A 299 -11.46 1.62 8.52
N ALA A 300 -11.84 0.35 8.54
CA ALA A 300 -13.09 -0.09 9.17
C ALA A 300 -13.13 0.10 10.69
N ALA A 301 -11.99 0.26 11.35
CA ALA A 301 -11.91 0.53 12.78
C ALA A 301 -12.06 2.03 13.13
N SER A 302 -12.17 2.92 12.13
CA SER A 302 -12.30 4.35 12.37
C SER A 302 -13.67 4.71 12.97
N ASN A 303 -13.73 5.86 13.66
CA ASN A 303 -14.94 6.43 14.25
C ASN A 303 -15.89 7.07 13.22
N VAL A 304 -15.57 7.00 11.93
CA VAL A 304 -16.40 7.57 10.87
C VAL A 304 -17.77 6.86 10.81
N LYS A 305 -18.84 7.62 10.57
CA LYS A 305 -20.18 7.06 10.40
C LYS A 305 -20.53 6.81 8.94
N GLU A 306 -20.23 7.76 8.06
CA GLU A 306 -20.61 7.69 6.65
C GLU A 306 -19.52 7.01 5.80
N PRO A 307 -19.85 5.92 5.07
CA PRO A 307 -18.86 5.13 4.31
C PRO A 307 -18.05 5.95 3.30
N VAL A 308 -18.68 6.94 2.64
CA VAL A 308 -18.02 7.77 1.62
C VAL A 308 -16.90 8.62 2.23
N GLN A 309 -17.03 9.06 3.48
CA GLN A 309 -15.97 9.82 4.16
C GLN A 309 -14.69 8.98 4.27
N GLN A 310 -14.81 7.72 4.65
CA GLN A 310 -13.65 6.83 4.71
C GLN A 310 -13.16 6.41 3.31
N GLY A 311 -14.07 6.32 2.35
CA GLY A 311 -13.70 6.11 0.94
C GLY A 311 -12.79 7.23 0.41
N MET A 312 -13.06 8.49 0.75
CA MET A 312 -12.21 9.63 0.35
C MET A 312 -10.80 9.52 0.94
N TRP A 313 -10.65 8.99 2.16
CA TRP A 313 -9.34 8.70 2.74
C TRP A 313 -8.57 7.65 1.95
N GLY A 314 -9.24 6.64 1.39
CA GLY A 314 -8.62 5.67 0.49
C GLY A 314 -8.12 6.29 -0.82
N ILE A 315 -8.84 7.29 -1.37
CA ILE A 315 -8.33 8.08 -2.52
C ILE A 315 -7.05 8.81 -2.12
N PHE A 316 -7.06 9.49 -0.97
CA PHE A 316 -5.91 10.26 -0.49
C PHE A 316 -4.70 9.35 -0.19
N GLU A 317 -4.91 8.17 0.38
CA GLU A 317 -3.88 7.18 0.67
C GLU A 317 -3.10 6.80 -0.60
N VAL A 318 -3.81 6.36 -1.65
CA VAL A 318 -3.19 5.99 -2.94
C VAL A 318 -2.51 7.19 -3.61
N PHE A 319 -3.12 8.37 -3.52
CA PHE A 319 -2.53 9.60 -4.04
C PHE A 319 -1.21 9.94 -3.33
N ALA A 320 -1.20 9.96 -2.01
CA ALA A 320 -0.02 10.29 -1.22
C ALA A 320 1.12 9.29 -1.45
N ASP A 321 0.80 7.99 -1.45
CA ASP A 321 1.77 6.93 -1.69
C ASP A 321 2.41 7.02 -3.08
N THR A 322 1.61 6.93 -4.12
CA THR A 322 2.14 6.70 -5.47
C THR A 322 2.32 8.00 -6.25
N MET A 323 1.32 8.91 -6.24
CA MET A 323 1.43 10.15 -7.01
C MET A 323 2.42 11.14 -6.39
N VAL A 324 2.66 11.07 -5.06
CA VAL A 324 3.64 11.93 -4.39
C VAL A 324 4.94 11.17 -4.13
N VAL A 325 4.93 10.18 -3.22
CA VAL A 325 6.18 9.57 -2.74
C VAL A 325 6.89 8.76 -3.82
N CYS A 326 6.19 7.86 -4.54
CA CYS A 326 6.82 7.09 -5.62
C CYS A 326 7.29 7.97 -6.79
N THR A 327 6.55 9.05 -7.11
CA THR A 327 6.97 10.00 -8.15
C THR A 327 8.25 10.73 -7.76
N LEU A 328 8.37 11.18 -6.51
CA LEU A 328 9.60 11.79 -6.00
C LEU A 328 10.78 10.81 -6.08
N THR A 329 10.59 9.56 -5.67
CA THR A 329 11.63 8.53 -5.81
C THR A 329 12.04 8.32 -7.26
N ALA A 330 11.07 8.24 -8.17
CA ALA A 330 11.34 8.09 -9.60
C ALA A 330 12.15 9.27 -10.16
N LEU A 331 11.78 10.50 -9.77
CA LEU A 331 12.52 11.69 -10.17
C LEU A 331 13.94 11.70 -9.60
N VAL A 332 14.11 11.39 -8.31
CA VAL A 332 15.43 11.25 -7.69
C VAL A 332 16.32 10.29 -8.48
N VAL A 333 15.80 9.12 -8.84
CA VAL A 333 16.55 8.11 -9.58
C VAL A 333 16.86 8.57 -11.01
N LEU A 334 15.86 9.10 -11.73
CA LEU A 334 16.00 9.44 -13.15
C LEU A 334 16.78 10.74 -13.39
N THR A 335 16.85 11.66 -12.41
CA THR A 335 17.63 12.90 -12.53
C THR A 335 19.06 12.78 -12.04
N SER A 336 19.41 11.69 -11.33
CA SER A 336 20.71 11.50 -10.67
C SER A 336 21.89 11.26 -11.60
N GLY A 337 21.65 10.94 -12.88
CA GLY A 337 22.70 10.56 -13.84
C GLY A 337 23.18 9.09 -13.71
N PHE A 338 22.72 8.33 -12.71
CA PHE A 338 23.08 6.90 -12.57
C PHE A 338 22.25 5.98 -13.48
N VAL A 339 21.19 6.50 -14.09
CA VAL A 339 20.39 5.82 -15.10
C VAL A 339 20.52 6.55 -16.41
N ASP A 340 21.04 5.87 -17.43
CA ASP A 340 21.04 6.38 -18.80
C ASP A 340 19.59 6.41 -19.32
N LEU A 341 19.07 7.63 -19.48
CA LEU A 341 17.69 7.83 -19.90
C LEU A 341 17.42 7.34 -21.33
N ASP A 342 18.46 7.19 -22.16
CA ASP A 342 18.32 6.74 -23.55
C ASP A 342 18.40 5.23 -23.70
N THR A 343 19.26 4.58 -22.98
CA THR A 343 19.45 3.12 -23.07
C THR A 343 18.75 2.36 -21.96
N GLY A 344 18.36 3.01 -20.85
CA GLY A 344 17.89 2.39 -19.63
C GLY A 344 18.98 1.64 -18.86
N ARG A 345 20.25 1.78 -19.28
CA ARG A 345 21.39 1.17 -18.58
C ARG A 345 21.65 1.89 -17.27
N ILE A 346 22.11 1.14 -16.29
CA ILE A 346 22.35 1.60 -14.94
C ILE A 346 23.81 1.46 -14.62
N ALA A 347 24.33 2.38 -13.81
CA ALA A 347 25.70 2.31 -13.31
C ALA A 347 25.96 0.96 -12.62
N ALA A 348 27.10 0.36 -12.87
CA ALA A 348 27.46 -0.94 -12.35
C ALA A 348 27.35 -0.98 -10.81
N GLY A 349 26.69 -2.03 -10.29
CA GLY A 349 26.55 -2.26 -8.84
C GLY A 349 25.35 -1.56 -8.16
N ALA A 350 24.58 -0.72 -8.88
CA ALA A 350 23.42 -0.04 -8.35
C ALA A 350 22.13 -0.84 -8.60
N ALA A 351 21.49 -1.36 -7.54
CA ALA A 351 20.21 -2.05 -7.61
C ALA A 351 19.33 -1.72 -6.40
N GLY A 352 18.02 -1.72 -6.58
CA GLY A 352 17.06 -1.50 -5.49
C GLY A 352 17.32 -0.20 -4.72
N SER A 353 17.44 -0.30 -3.39
CA SER A 353 17.70 0.85 -2.51
C SER A 353 19.07 1.49 -2.71
N ALA A 354 20.07 0.72 -3.16
CA ALA A 354 21.40 1.27 -3.42
C ALA A 354 21.40 2.36 -4.50
N LEU A 355 20.52 2.24 -5.52
CA LEU A 355 20.36 3.25 -6.56
C LEU A 355 19.83 4.59 -5.99
N VAL A 356 18.85 4.52 -5.07
CA VAL A 356 18.36 5.73 -4.39
C VAL A 356 19.43 6.29 -3.47
N GLY A 357 20.19 5.43 -2.77
CA GLY A 357 21.33 5.82 -1.92
C GLY A 357 22.38 6.60 -2.69
N LEU A 358 22.80 6.08 -3.85
CA LEU A 358 23.77 6.76 -4.73
C LEU A 358 23.27 8.14 -5.22
N ALA A 359 21.97 8.23 -5.56
CA ALA A 359 21.38 9.50 -5.97
C ALA A 359 21.40 10.55 -4.83
N PHE A 360 21.20 10.11 -3.59
CA PHE A 360 21.33 10.96 -2.42
C PHE A 360 22.80 11.28 -2.10
N ASP A 361 23.72 10.33 -2.24
CA ASP A 361 25.16 10.55 -2.03
C ASP A 361 25.73 11.58 -2.99
N ALA A 362 25.22 11.66 -4.21
CA ALA A 362 25.61 12.70 -5.17
C ALA A 362 25.36 14.13 -4.67
N VAL A 363 24.40 14.32 -3.77
CA VAL A 363 24.03 15.64 -3.23
C VAL A 363 24.50 15.82 -1.79
N PHE A 364 24.36 14.79 -0.95
CA PHE A 364 24.67 14.87 0.49
C PHE A 364 26.00 14.22 0.86
N GLY A 365 26.78 13.75 -0.11
CA GLY A 365 28.01 12.98 0.16
C GLY A 365 27.68 11.69 0.92
N THR A 366 28.57 11.23 1.76
CA THR A 366 28.41 9.98 2.54
C THR A 366 27.22 9.97 3.51
N LEU A 367 26.54 11.09 3.69
CA LEU A 367 25.32 11.19 4.50
C LEU A 367 24.07 10.72 3.73
N GLY A 368 24.10 10.72 2.38
CA GLY A 368 22.96 10.37 1.56
C GLY A 368 22.52 8.92 1.76
N SER A 369 23.41 7.95 1.62
CA SER A 369 23.13 6.54 1.85
C SER A 369 22.68 6.27 3.30
N LYS A 370 23.26 6.98 4.29
CA LYS A 370 22.85 6.88 5.69
C LYS A 370 21.43 7.41 5.91
N LEU A 371 21.10 8.53 5.27
CA LEU A 371 19.74 9.09 5.32
C LEU A 371 18.72 8.12 4.71
N ILE A 372 19.04 7.51 3.55
CA ILE A 372 18.19 6.50 2.92
C ILE A 372 18.05 5.25 3.80
N ALA A 373 19.11 4.79 4.46
CA ALA A 373 19.02 3.67 5.40
C ALA A 373 18.06 3.98 6.57
N VAL A 374 18.11 5.21 7.10
CA VAL A 374 17.15 5.68 8.13
C VAL A 374 15.73 5.78 7.56
N CYS A 375 15.55 6.30 6.36
CA CYS A 375 14.23 6.35 5.72
C CYS A 375 13.66 4.93 5.52
N ILE A 376 14.48 3.97 5.06
CA ILE A 376 14.05 2.57 4.90
C ILE A 376 13.71 1.95 6.25
N LEU A 377 14.51 2.21 7.29
CA LEU A 377 14.18 1.76 8.65
C LEU A 377 12.79 2.25 9.07
N LEU A 378 12.51 3.55 8.93
CA LEU A 378 11.24 4.15 9.36
C LEU A 378 10.07 3.64 8.51
N PHE A 379 10.20 3.61 7.18
CA PHE A 379 9.17 3.18 6.23
C PHE A 379 8.85 1.69 6.38
N ALA A 380 9.87 0.84 6.34
CA ALA A 380 9.68 -0.60 6.42
C ALA A 380 9.21 -1.03 7.83
N TYR A 381 9.69 -0.37 8.87
CA TYR A 381 9.24 -0.66 10.23
C TYR A 381 7.78 -0.24 10.45
N SER A 382 7.37 0.93 9.95
CA SER A 382 5.94 1.32 9.99
C SER A 382 5.06 0.32 9.24
N THR A 383 5.51 -0.16 8.06
CA THR A 383 4.81 -1.20 7.30
C THR A 383 4.65 -2.48 8.12
N THR A 384 5.69 -2.90 8.83
CA THR A 384 5.63 -4.08 9.71
C THR A 384 4.58 -3.91 10.81
N LEU A 385 4.50 -2.74 11.42
CA LEU A 385 3.50 -2.45 12.45
C LEU A 385 2.07 -2.48 11.89
N GLY A 386 1.82 -1.86 10.75
CA GLY A 386 0.51 -1.81 10.12
C GLY A 386 0.03 -3.17 9.63
N TRP A 387 0.88 -3.92 8.93
CA TRP A 387 0.56 -5.26 8.45
C TRP A 387 0.32 -6.28 9.57
N SER A 388 0.95 -6.09 10.73
CA SER A 388 0.64 -6.92 11.90
C SER A 388 -0.82 -6.81 12.32
N CYS A 389 -1.44 -5.63 12.16
CA CYS A 389 -2.85 -5.42 12.42
C CYS A 389 -3.72 -6.16 11.39
N TYR A 390 -3.34 -6.12 10.10
CA TYR A 390 -4.07 -6.80 9.03
C TYR A 390 -4.09 -8.31 9.25
N GLY A 391 -2.92 -8.91 9.44
CA GLY A 391 -2.81 -10.35 9.71
C GLY A 391 -3.52 -10.77 10.99
N CYS A 392 -3.45 -9.95 12.05
CA CYS A 392 -4.18 -10.21 13.29
C CYS A 392 -5.70 -10.26 13.05
N LYS A 393 -6.27 -9.29 12.32
CA LYS A 393 -7.70 -9.27 11.98
C LYS A 393 -8.11 -10.44 11.08
N ALA A 394 -7.26 -10.83 10.14
CA ALA A 394 -7.49 -12.00 9.29
C ALA A 394 -7.52 -13.30 10.12
N VAL A 395 -6.57 -13.48 11.04
CA VAL A 395 -6.51 -14.66 11.94
C VAL A 395 -7.68 -14.66 12.94
N GLU A 396 -8.05 -13.50 13.48
CA GLU A 396 -9.24 -13.35 14.34
C GLU A 396 -10.54 -13.74 13.61
N TYR A 397 -10.63 -13.44 12.30
CA TYR A 397 -11.77 -13.86 11.49
C TYR A 397 -11.83 -15.37 11.30
N LEU A 398 -10.69 -16.03 11.07
CA LEU A 398 -10.61 -17.47 10.80
C LEU A 398 -10.80 -18.33 12.07
N PHE A 399 -10.18 -17.92 13.17
CA PHE A 399 -10.01 -18.75 14.37
C PHE A 399 -10.64 -18.15 15.63
N GLY A 400 -11.28 -16.98 15.50
CA GLY A 400 -11.88 -16.28 16.64
C GLY A 400 -10.93 -15.28 17.32
N ALA A 401 -11.51 -14.43 18.18
CA ALA A 401 -10.81 -13.30 18.80
C ALA A 401 -9.56 -13.70 19.63
N GLY A 402 -9.57 -14.87 20.26
CA GLY A 402 -8.45 -15.35 21.06
C GLY A 402 -7.18 -15.66 20.27
N ALA A 403 -7.31 -15.96 18.96
CA ALA A 403 -6.18 -16.31 18.12
C ALA A 403 -5.26 -15.13 17.80
N GLY A 404 -5.75 -13.89 17.92
CA GLY A 404 -4.97 -12.70 17.65
C GLY A 404 -3.74 -12.53 18.55
N ALA A 405 -3.80 -12.98 19.80
CA ALA A 405 -2.64 -12.94 20.70
C ALA A 405 -1.53 -13.89 20.24
N GLY A 406 -1.87 -15.14 19.91
CA GLY A 406 -0.92 -16.12 19.39
C GLY A 406 -0.29 -15.68 18.06
N TYR A 407 -1.09 -15.08 17.18
CA TYR A 407 -0.60 -14.52 15.93
C TYR A 407 0.46 -13.43 16.18
N ARG A 408 0.21 -12.47 17.08
CA ARG A 408 1.18 -11.40 17.39
C ARG A 408 2.51 -11.93 17.93
N VAL A 409 2.46 -12.95 18.79
CA VAL A 409 3.67 -13.61 19.29
C VAL A 409 4.45 -14.27 18.14
N LEU A 410 3.77 -15.04 17.29
CA LEU A 410 4.40 -15.68 16.13
C LEU A 410 4.98 -14.63 15.16
N PHE A 411 4.24 -13.54 14.92
CA PHE A 411 4.67 -12.47 14.03
C PHE A 411 5.99 -11.84 14.52
N VAL A 412 6.09 -11.53 15.82
CA VAL A 412 7.31 -10.99 16.42
C VAL A 412 8.45 -12.01 16.39
N ALA A 413 8.17 -13.28 16.70
CA ALA A 413 9.19 -14.33 16.69
C ALA A 413 9.81 -14.59 15.30
N LEU A 414 9.09 -14.29 14.22
CA LEU A 414 9.60 -14.42 12.85
C LEU A 414 10.41 -13.21 12.36
N MET A 415 10.39 -12.08 13.06
CA MET A 415 11.13 -10.88 12.65
C MET A 415 12.65 -11.09 12.54
N PRO A 416 13.33 -11.73 13.51
CA PRO A 416 14.77 -12.03 13.39
C PRO A 416 15.06 -12.96 12.20
N VAL A 417 14.16 -13.89 11.88
CA VAL A 417 14.30 -14.79 10.72
C VAL A 417 14.26 -13.99 9.42
N GLY A 418 13.32 -13.02 9.33
CA GLY A 418 13.22 -12.12 8.17
C GLY A 418 14.49 -11.31 7.96
N ALA A 419 15.10 -10.81 9.03
CA ALA A 419 16.30 -9.99 8.95
C ALA A 419 17.50 -10.72 8.29
N VAL A 420 17.65 -12.03 8.53
CA VAL A 420 18.77 -12.85 8.02
C VAL A 420 18.40 -13.71 6.80
N MET A 421 17.15 -13.61 6.32
CA MET A 421 16.68 -14.41 5.18
C MET A 421 17.28 -13.92 3.86
N ARG A 422 17.34 -14.81 2.86
CA ARG A 422 17.73 -14.42 1.50
C ARG A 422 16.67 -13.49 0.88
N LEU A 423 17.12 -12.40 0.28
CA LEU A 423 16.30 -11.32 -0.25
C LEU A 423 15.28 -11.81 -1.29
N ASP A 424 15.73 -12.58 -2.27
CA ASP A 424 14.92 -13.12 -3.37
C ASP A 424 13.76 -14.00 -2.86
N LEU A 425 14.00 -14.82 -1.85
CA LEU A 425 12.96 -15.65 -1.25
C LEU A 425 11.91 -14.80 -0.54
N ALA A 426 12.34 -13.81 0.27
CA ALA A 426 11.44 -12.93 0.99
C ALA A 426 10.50 -12.16 0.04
N TRP A 427 11.04 -11.62 -1.06
CA TRP A 427 10.26 -10.89 -2.05
C TRP A 427 9.32 -11.78 -2.87
N THR A 428 9.79 -12.97 -3.28
CA THR A 428 8.95 -13.90 -4.07
C THR A 428 7.74 -14.38 -3.27
N LEU A 429 7.93 -14.71 -1.99
CA LEU A 429 6.83 -15.09 -1.10
C LEU A 429 5.85 -13.92 -0.91
N SER A 430 6.37 -12.71 -0.66
CA SER A 430 5.56 -11.51 -0.48
C SER A 430 4.70 -11.20 -1.70
N ASP A 431 5.29 -11.18 -2.88
CA ASP A 431 4.59 -10.94 -4.14
C ASP A 431 3.49 -11.99 -4.38
N THR A 432 3.78 -13.27 -4.11
CA THR A 432 2.84 -14.37 -4.39
C THR A 432 1.62 -14.29 -3.48
N PHE A 433 1.81 -14.12 -2.18
CA PHE A 433 0.67 -14.06 -1.24
C PHE A 433 -0.16 -12.79 -1.41
N ASN A 434 0.48 -11.66 -1.72
CA ASN A 434 -0.23 -10.43 -2.08
C ASN A 434 -1.13 -10.64 -3.30
N GLY A 435 -0.59 -11.25 -4.34
CA GLY A 435 -1.37 -11.50 -5.52
C GLY A 435 -2.53 -12.47 -5.29
N LEU A 436 -2.34 -13.53 -4.48
CA LEU A 436 -3.41 -14.44 -4.13
C LEU A 436 -4.52 -13.77 -3.30
N MET A 437 -4.17 -12.84 -2.41
CA MET A 437 -5.12 -12.05 -1.61
C MET A 437 -5.96 -11.12 -2.49
N MET A 438 -5.37 -10.54 -3.52
CA MET A 438 -6.00 -9.63 -4.47
C MET A 438 -7.21 -10.26 -5.18
N LEU A 439 -7.12 -11.51 -5.60
CA LEU A 439 -8.13 -12.16 -6.44
C LEU A 439 -9.53 -12.21 -5.77
N PRO A 440 -9.71 -12.81 -4.58
CA PRO A 440 -11.02 -12.83 -3.93
C PRO A 440 -11.54 -11.42 -3.62
N ASN A 441 -10.65 -10.47 -3.29
CA ASN A 441 -11.02 -9.10 -3.03
C ASN A 441 -11.63 -8.42 -4.27
N LEU A 442 -10.91 -8.42 -5.39
CA LEU A 442 -11.38 -7.77 -6.63
C LEU A 442 -12.67 -8.39 -7.16
N ILE A 443 -12.84 -9.71 -7.06
CA ILE A 443 -14.10 -10.40 -7.41
C ILE A 443 -15.25 -9.81 -6.58
N GLY A 444 -15.05 -9.65 -5.27
CA GLY A 444 -16.04 -9.06 -4.37
C GLY A 444 -16.37 -7.62 -4.68
N VAL A 445 -15.33 -6.80 -4.89
CA VAL A 445 -15.48 -5.36 -5.21
C VAL A 445 -16.22 -5.15 -6.54
N ILE A 446 -15.92 -5.94 -7.57
CA ILE A 446 -16.64 -5.91 -8.85
C ILE A 446 -18.12 -6.27 -8.64
N ALA A 447 -18.39 -7.37 -7.96
CA ALA A 447 -19.76 -7.84 -7.72
C ALA A 447 -20.58 -6.83 -6.88
N LEU A 448 -19.95 -6.17 -5.91
CA LEU A 448 -20.57 -5.17 -5.04
C LEU A 448 -20.46 -3.73 -5.56
N SER A 449 -19.93 -3.51 -6.76
CA SER A 449 -19.76 -2.18 -7.33
C SER A 449 -21.07 -1.38 -7.44
N GLY A 450 -22.22 -2.06 -7.62
CA GLY A 450 -23.55 -1.45 -7.61
C GLY A 450 -23.89 -0.85 -6.22
N MET A 451 -23.50 -1.51 -5.14
CA MET A 451 -23.69 -0.99 -3.78
C MET A 451 -22.81 0.24 -3.53
N VAL A 452 -21.55 0.22 -3.99
CA VAL A 452 -20.65 1.38 -3.91
C VAL A 452 -21.27 2.60 -4.59
N VAL A 453 -21.79 2.42 -5.80
CA VAL A 453 -22.45 3.51 -6.56
C VAL A 453 -23.68 4.03 -5.80
N ARG A 454 -24.52 3.16 -5.27
CA ARG A 454 -25.71 3.52 -4.50
C ARG A 454 -25.37 4.34 -3.26
N ILE A 455 -24.38 3.91 -2.49
CA ILE A 455 -23.92 4.61 -1.28
C ILE A 455 -23.33 5.98 -1.66
N THR A 456 -22.50 6.04 -2.71
CA THR A 456 -21.89 7.27 -3.21
C THR A 456 -22.96 8.27 -3.66
N GLN A 457 -23.93 7.83 -4.46
CA GLN A 457 -25.03 8.68 -4.95
C GLN A 457 -25.91 9.20 -3.80
N ASN A 458 -26.26 8.33 -2.84
CA ASN A 458 -27.01 8.72 -1.64
C ASN A 458 -26.27 9.83 -0.86
N TYR A 459 -24.97 9.65 -0.63
CA TYR A 459 -24.14 10.62 0.06
C TYR A 459 -24.08 11.97 -0.68
N LEU A 460 -23.80 11.94 -1.98
CA LEU A 460 -23.71 13.16 -2.80
C LEU A 460 -25.06 13.89 -2.92
N ALA A 461 -26.16 13.16 -3.09
CA ALA A 461 -27.50 13.74 -3.12
C ALA A 461 -27.82 14.51 -1.83
N ARG A 462 -27.46 13.95 -0.67
CA ARG A 462 -27.67 14.61 0.63
C ARG A 462 -26.74 15.81 0.85
N LYS A 463 -25.45 15.62 0.62
CA LYS A 463 -24.43 16.63 0.97
C LYS A 463 -24.31 17.77 -0.04
N LEU A 464 -24.60 17.51 -1.33
CA LEU A 464 -24.48 18.52 -2.39
C LEU A 464 -25.82 19.05 -2.87
N HIS A 465 -26.90 18.27 -2.78
CA HIS A 465 -28.20 18.64 -3.34
C HIS A 465 -29.31 18.70 -2.29
N GLY A 466 -28.99 18.61 -0.98
CA GLY A 466 -29.95 18.76 0.10
C GLY A 466 -31.07 17.71 0.15
N SER A 467 -30.86 16.52 -0.45
CA SER A 467 -31.86 15.46 -0.44
C SER A 467 -32.21 15.02 0.99
N PRO A 468 -33.50 14.84 1.34
CA PRO A 468 -33.94 14.35 2.65
C PRO A 468 -33.76 12.84 2.83
N ALA A 469 -33.17 12.12 1.86
CA ALA A 469 -33.01 10.68 1.93
C ALA A 469 -32.19 10.27 3.17
N PRO A 470 -32.55 9.17 3.87
CA PRO A 470 -31.77 8.70 5.01
C PRO A 470 -30.38 8.24 4.57
N PRO A 471 -29.34 8.44 5.41
CA PRO A 471 -27.99 7.99 5.10
C PRO A 471 -27.90 6.47 5.09
N LEU A 472 -27.04 5.94 4.21
CA LEU A 472 -26.70 4.53 4.18
C LEU A 472 -25.48 4.28 5.09
N LEU A 473 -25.74 3.78 6.27
CA LEU A 473 -24.74 3.54 7.33
C LEU A 473 -24.51 2.04 7.54
N SER A 474 -23.48 1.70 8.31
CA SER A 474 -23.29 0.33 8.79
C SER A 474 -24.41 -0.10 9.73
N ALA A 475 -24.67 -1.40 9.82
CA ALA A 475 -25.69 -1.95 10.71
C ALA A 475 -25.42 -1.56 12.17
N GLY A 476 -26.42 -0.99 12.83
CA GLY A 476 -26.33 -0.52 14.23
C GLY A 476 -25.73 0.89 14.42
N GLU A 477 -25.48 1.62 13.34
CA GLU A 477 -25.11 3.03 13.39
C GLU A 477 -26.34 3.94 13.20
N THR A 478 -26.34 5.04 13.95
CA THR A 478 -27.28 6.18 13.80
C THR A 478 -26.49 7.48 13.69
N ILE A 479 -27.04 8.47 13.00
CA ILE A 479 -26.42 9.82 12.91
C ILE A 479 -26.53 10.54 14.25
#